data_63009a457b8e24bc1dfb07b073094f40
#
_entry.id   63009a457b8e24bc1dfb07b073094f40
#
_cell.length_a   1.000
_cell.length_b   1.000
_cell.length_c   1.000
_cell.angle_alpha   90.00
_cell.angle_beta   90.00
_cell.angle_gamma   90.00
#
_symmetry.space_group_name_H-M   'P 1'
#
loop_
_entity.id
_entity.type
_entity.pdbx_description
1 polymer ?
#
loop_
_entity_poly.entity_id
_entity_poly.type
_entity_poly.pdbx_seq_one_letter_code
_entity_poly.pdbx_strand_id
1 'polypeptide(L)'
;MAIGLPRCMANPSPPLLIKKNNHTLMEITLEQLLKSRDQRWDTERRLLQEFPGQTLVVLTVVMPGRVKRNAHTRVIARAAEAAVQAFLGPKVVLRYTNDAPTGYEAYWIVRAEARSVKRQMCGIEDFHPLGRLFDLDVIQSDATPLSRTDVGFAPRRCLLCDQEARWCMRNHTHTQEEILQRIDEMVREFNAEN
;
A
#
# COMPACT_ATOMS: atom_id res chain seq x y z
N MET A 1 -30.85 -8.38 70.94
CA MET A 1 -30.15 -7.21 70.31
C MET A 1 -29.38 -7.69 69.10
N ALA A 2 -29.89 -7.43 67.92
CA ALA A 2 -29.25 -7.79 66.65
C ALA A 2 -28.74 -6.50 66.01
N ILE A 3 -27.41 -6.40 65.84
CA ILE A 3 -26.73 -5.25 65.27
C ILE A 3 -26.67 -5.47 63.75
N GLY A 4 -27.40 -4.64 62.99
CA GLY A 4 -27.42 -4.66 61.53
C GLY A 4 -26.12 -4.12 60.96
N LEU A 5 -25.55 -4.86 60.01
CA LEU A 5 -24.41 -4.44 59.19
C LEU A 5 -24.89 -3.48 58.07
N PRO A 6 -24.15 -2.41 57.77
CA PRO A 6 -24.52 -1.49 56.69
C PRO A 6 -24.28 -2.10 55.33
N ARG A 7 -25.25 -2.00 54.41
CA ARG A 7 -25.14 -2.36 52.99
C ARG A 7 -24.12 -1.44 52.30
N CYS A 8 -23.07 -2.03 51.72
CA CYS A 8 -22.21 -1.35 50.77
C CYS A 8 -23.03 -0.93 49.53
N MET A 9 -23.18 0.37 49.33
CA MET A 9 -23.67 0.94 48.09
C MET A 9 -22.57 0.80 47.04
N ALA A 10 -22.85 0.00 46.00
CA ALA A 10 -22.00 -0.07 44.82
C ALA A 10 -22.07 1.26 44.05
N ASN A 11 -20.92 1.93 43.91
CA ASN A 11 -20.79 3.08 43.03
C ASN A 11 -21.00 2.65 41.60
N PRO A 12 -21.81 3.35 40.81
CA PRO A 12 -21.91 3.08 39.37
C PRO A 12 -20.59 3.43 38.68
N SER A 13 -20.05 2.47 37.93
CA SER A 13 -18.87 2.67 37.10
C SER A 13 -19.10 3.83 36.11
N PRO A 14 -18.09 4.70 35.90
CA PRO A 14 -18.24 5.81 34.98
C PRO A 14 -18.42 5.26 33.55
N PRO A 15 -19.21 5.93 32.69
CA PRO A 15 -19.44 5.50 31.33
C PRO A 15 -18.11 5.47 30.55
N LEU A 16 -17.85 4.36 29.89
CA LEU A 16 -16.74 4.20 28.94
C LEU A 16 -16.85 5.27 27.85
N LEU A 17 -16.04 6.31 27.96
CA LEU A 17 -15.82 7.29 26.91
C LEU A 17 -15.17 6.56 25.72
N ILE A 18 -15.98 6.14 24.75
CA ILE A 18 -15.50 5.75 23.43
C ILE A 18 -14.90 7.00 22.80
N LYS A 19 -13.57 7.15 22.90
CA LYS A 19 -12.83 8.14 22.12
C LYS A 19 -13.04 7.79 20.64
N LYS A 20 -13.96 8.48 19.97
CA LYS A 20 -13.99 8.55 18.51
C LYS A 20 -12.64 9.16 18.10
N ASN A 21 -11.74 8.33 17.61
CA ASN A 21 -10.51 8.79 16.97
C ASN A 21 -10.93 9.57 15.70
N ASN A 22 -11.16 10.87 15.86
CA ASN A 22 -11.23 11.81 14.74
C ASN A 22 -9.80 11.95 14.17
N HIS A 23 -9.35 10.96 13.42
CA HIS A 23 -8.28 11.18 12.47
C HIS A 23 -8.86 12.04 11.35
N THR A 24 -8.69 13.37 11.47
CA THR A 24 -8.96 14.28 10.35
C THR A 24 -8.18 13.76 9.15
N LEU A 25 -8.89 13.32 8.12
CA LEU A 25 -8.28 12.84 6.89
C LEU A 25 -7.58 14.04 6.25
N MET A 26 -6.26 13.97 6.09
CA MET A 26 -5.47 15.05 5.51
C MET A 26 -5.53 14.97 3.99
N GLU A 27 -6.04 16.03 3.36
CA GLU A 27 -5.92 16.21 1.92
C GLU A 27 -4.53 16.73 1.58
N ILE A 28 -3.95 16.20 0.52
CA ILE A 28 -2.65 16.64 -0.02
C ILE A 28 -2.85 17.53 -1.24
N THR A 29 -1.95 18.50 -1.41
CA THR A 29 -1.89 19.34 -2.61
C THR A 29 -1.12 18.66 -3.73
N LEU A 30 -1.27 19.16 -4.96
CA LEU A 30 -0.47 18.71 -6.10
C LEU A 30 1.03 18.91 -5.86
N GLU A 31 1.41 20.04 -5.29
CA GLU A 31 2.81 20.36 -4.96
C GLU A 31 3.40 19.34 -3.98
N GLN A 32 2.67 19.00 -2.92
CA GLN A 32 3.09 17.97 -1.96
C GLN A 32 3.26 16.60 -2.64
N LEU A 33 2.35 16.25 -3.55
CA LEU A 33 2.44 15.00 -4.30
C LEU A 33 3.66 14.98 -5.23
N LEU A 34 3.93 16.06 -5.95
CA LEU A 34 5.09 16.17 -6.82
C LEU A 34 6.39 16.06 -6.02
N LYS A 35 6.49 16.82 -4.92
CA LYS A 35 7.64 16.75 -4.01
C LYS A 35 7.87 15.35 -3.45
N SER A 36 6.80 14.60 -3.12
CA SER A 36 6.96 13.21 -2.63
C SER A 36 7.48 12.27 -3.72
N ARG A 37 7.14 12.50 -4.99
CA ARG A 37 7.68 11.73 -6.12
C ARG A 37 9.17 12.00 -6.32
N ASP A 38 9.61 13.25 -6.20
CA ASP A 38 11.03 13.61 -6.27
C ASP A 38 11.81 12.96 -5.12
N GLN A 39 11.28 13.03 -3.90
CA GLN A 39 11.88 12.38 -2.72
C GLN A 39 11.97 10.85 -2.87
N ARG A 40 10.97 10.21 -3.45
CA ARG A 40 11.00 8.78 -3.76
C ARG A 40 12.12 8.47 -4.75
N TRP A 41 12.22 9.22 -5.85
CA TRP A 41 13.27 9.06 -6.83
C TRP A 41 14.69 9.23 -6.24
N ASP A 42 14.88 10.22 -5.35
CA ASP A 42 16.14 10.41 -4.62
C ASP A 42 16.43 9.23 -3.70
N THR A 43 15.41 8.67 -3.04
CA THR A 43 15.55 7.48 -2.18
C THR A 43 15.95 6.26 -2.99
N GLU A 44 15.32 6.03 -4.15
CA GLU A 44 15.64 4.94 -5.07
C GLU A 44 17.10 5.01 -5.53
N ARG A 45 17.55 6.19 -5.98
CA ARG A 45 18.93 6.40 -6.41
C ARG A 45 19.93 6.17 -5.26
N ARG A 46 19.66 6.71 -4.08
CA ARG A 46 20.51 6.53 -2.91
C ARG A 46 20.64 5.06 -2.54
N LEU A 47 19.52 4.31 -2.51
CA LEU A 47 19.54 2.88 -2.19
C LEU A 47 20.32 2.06 -3.22
N LEU A 48 20.18 2.36 -4.51
CA LEU A 48 20.95 1.67 -5.56
C LEU A 48 22.45 1.98 -5.51
N GLN A 49 22.82 3.20 -5.12
CA GLN A 49 24.23 3.57 -4.90
C GLN A 49 24.84 2.90 -3.67
N GLU A 50 24.06 2.77 -2.59
CA GLU A 50 24.50 2.13 -1.34
C GLU A 50 24.60 0.60 -1.49
N PHE A 51 23.78 0.01 -2.38
CA PHE A 51 23.75 -1.44 -2.62
C PHE A 51 23.99 -1.77 -4.10
N PRO A 52 25.20 -1.58 -4.62
CA PRO A 52 25.51 -1.78 -6.02
C PRO A 52 25.30 -3.24 -6.44
N GLY A 53 24.80 -3.45 -7.64
CA GLY A 53 24.56 -4.80 -8.20
C GLY A 53 23.31 -5.50 -7.67
N GLN A 54 22.54 -4.87 -6.76
CA GLN A 54 21.30 -5.43 -6.23
C GLN A 54 20.08 -4.92 -6.99
N THR A 55 18.98 -5.62 -6.82
CA THR A 55 17.65 -5.23 -7.35
C THR A 55 16.90 -4.45 -6.29
N LEU A 56 16.26 -3.35 -6.67
CA LEU A 56 15.37 -2.59 -5.82
C LEU A 56 13.90 -2.89 -6.18
N VAL A 57 13.08 -3.21 -5.17
CA VAL A 57 11.62 -3.29 -5.27
C VAL A 57 11.03 -2.11 -4.51
N VAL A 58 10.09 -1.42 -5.12
CA VAL A 58 9.37 -0.28 -4.54
C VAL A 58 7.88 -0.57 -4.57
N LEU A 59 7.24 -0.45 -3.42
CA LEU A 59 5.79 -0.52 -3.27
C LEU A 59 5.24 0.89 -3.09
N THR A 60 4.20 1.21 -3.86
CA THR A 60 3.27 2.29 -3.52
C THR A 60 1.83 1.76 -3.51
N VAL A 61 0.95 2.41 -2.72
CA VAL A 61 -0.46 2.04 -2.65
C VAL A 61 -1.27 2.90 -3.61
N VAL A 62 -2.05 2.25 -4.48
CA VAL A 62 -2.96 2.93 -5.39
C VAL A 62 -4.15 3.47 -4.60
N MET A 63 -4.21 4.79 -4.43
CA MET A 63 -5.33 5.49 -3.79
C MET A 63 -5.67 6.77 -4.57
N PRO A 64 -6.83 6.82 -5.25
CA PRO A 64 -7.26 8.00 -5.99
C PRO A 64 -7.64 9.15 -5.06
N GLY A 65 -7.73 10.35 -5.63
CA GLY A 65 -8.11 11.55 -4.89
C GLY A 65 -7.00 12.16 -4.04
N ARG A 66 -7.38 13.11 -3.19
CA ARG A 66 -6.45 13.92 -2.38
C ARG A 66 -6.06 13.27 -1.06
N VAL A 67 -6.89 12.35 -0.53
CA VAL A 67 -6.62 11.65 0.73
C VAL A 67 -5.85 10.38 0.43
N LYS A 68 -4.53 10.40 0.62
CA LYS A 68 -3.64 9.27 0.33
C LYS A 68 -3.42 8.35 1.52
N ARG A 69 -3.66 8.83 2.75
CA ARG A 69 -3.48 8.07 3.99
C ARG A 69 -4.81 7.94 4.72
N ASN A 70 -5.36 6.73 4.78
CA ASN A 70 -6.62 6.39 5.44
C ASN A 70 -6.57 4.96 5.99
N ALA A 71 -7.69 4.44 6.51
CA ALA A 71 -7.78 3.08 7.03
C ALA A 71 -7.51 2.02 5.94
N HIS A 72 -8.06 2.22 4.73
CA HIS A 72 -7.87 1.30 3.60
C HIS A 72 -6.41 1.22 3.18
N THR A 73 -5.72 2.36 3.02
CA THR A 73 -4.30 2.36 2.64
C THR A 73 -3.42 1.60 3.62
N ARG A 74 -3.74 1.60 4.91
CA ARG A 74 -3.01 0.80 5.92
C ARG A 74 -3.25 -0.70 5.76
N VAL A 75 -4.47 -1.13 5.47
CA VAL A 75 -4.78 -2.54 5.20
C VAL A 75 -4.06 -3.00 3.93
N ILE A 76 -4.18 -2.23 2.85
CA ILE A 76 -3.55 -2.51 1.56
C ILE A 76 -2.02 -2.61 1.70
N ALA A 77 -1.39 -1.64 2.39
CA ALA A 77 0.06 -1.62 2.61
C ALA A 77 0.54 -2.86 3.37
N ARG A 78 -0.13 -3.24 4.47
CA ARG A 78 0.22 -4.44 5.26
C ARG A 78 0.09 -5.73 4.44
N ALA A 79 -0.99 -5.86 3.69
CA ALA A 79 -1.22 -7.00 2.81
C ALA A 79 -0.14 -7.10 1.73
N ALA A 80 0.20 -5.99 1.07
CA ALA A 80 1.26 -5.92 0.08
C ALA A 80 2.62 -6.29 0.66
N GLU A 81 2.98 -5.74 1.83
CA GLU A 81 4.24 -6.08 2.50
C GLU A 81 4.33 -7.56 2.86
N ALA A 82 3.25 -8.14 3.40
CA ALA A 82 3.21 -9.55 3.73
C ALA A 82 3.40 -10.43 2.48
N ALA A 83 2.72 -10.10 1.39
CA ALA A 83 2.83 -10.81 0.12
C ALA A 83 4.25 -10.70 -0.48
N VAL A 84 4.83 -9.50 -0.53
CA VAL A 84 6.19 -9.27 -1.02
C VAL A 84 7.21 -10.00 -0.14
N GLN A 85 7.08 -9.92 1.18
CA GLN A 85 8.00 -10.58 2.10
C GLN A 85 7.93 -12.11 1.99
N ALA A 86 6.75 -12.68 1.78
CA ALA A 86 6.60 -14.12 1.57
C ALA A 86 7.34 -14.62 0.32
N PHE A 87 7.38 -13.84 -0.77
CA PHE A 87 8.09 -14.18 -1.99
C PHE A 87 9.60 -13.91 -1.93
N LEU A 88 9.99 -12.78 -1.37
CA LEU A 88 11.40 -12.39 -1.34
C LEU A 88 12.17 -13.11 -0.24
N GLY A 89 11.56 -13.32 0.92
CA GLY A 89 12.12 -14.10 2.03
C GLY A 89 13.56 -13.73 2.36
N PRO A 90 14.47 -14.74 2.40
CA PRO A 90 15.86 -14.52 2.78
C PRO A 90 16.70 -13.76 1.73
N LYS A 91 16.15 -13.47 0.56
CA LYS A 91 16.83 -12.66 -0.47
C LYS A 91 16.83 -11.17 -0.14
N VAL A 92 16.01 -10.73 0.81
CA VAL A 92 15.95 -9.33 1.26
C VAL A 92 17.22 -8.97 2.03
N VAL A 93 17.93 -7.96 1.53
CA VAL A 93 19.15 -7.40 2.14
C VAL A 93 18.80 -6.23 3.06
N LEU A 94 17.89 -5.37 2.60
CA LEU A 94 17.39 -4.21 3.34
C LEU A 94 15.90 -4.07 3.09
N ARG A 95 15.16 -3.65 4.12
CA ARG A 95 13.79 -3.13 4.02
C ARG A 95 13.73 -1.75 4.66
N TYR A 96 13.12 -0.80 3.96
CA TYR A 96 12.85 0.56 4.44
C TYR A 96 11.40 0.93 4.14
N THR A 97 10.74 1.66 5.02
CA THR A 97 9.34 2.11 4.84
C THR A 97 9.20 3.59 5.13
N ASN A 98 8.32 4.25 4.39
CA ASN A 98 7.94 5.64 4.56
C ASN A 98 6.41 5.76 4.56
N ASP A 99 5.79 6.01 5.74
CA ASP A 99 4.35 6.21 5.90
C ASP A 99 4.07 7.71 6.04
N ALA A 100 4.00 8.40 4.90
CA ALA A 100 3.80 9.85 4.82
C ALA A 100 2.33 10.21 4.53
N PRO A 101 1.89 11.45 4.79
CA PRO A 101 0.57 11.93 4.37
C PRO A 101 0.32 11.81 2.86
N THR A 102 1.37 11.85 2.04
CA THR A 102 1.34 11.71 0.58
C THR A 102 1.18 10.27 0.10
N GLY A 103 1.20 9.29 0.99
CA GLY A 103 1.01 7.87 0.72
C GLY A 103 2.01 6.99 1.45
N TYR A 104 1.78 5.68 1.33
CA TYR A 104 2.66 4.66 1.87
C TYR A 104 3.63 4.19 0.81
N GLU A 105 4.91 4.09 1.18
CA GLU A 105 6.00 3.58 0.36
C GLU A 105 6.79 2.53 1.14
N ALA A 106 7.17 1.45 0.48
CA ALA A 106 8.13 0.50 1.03
C ALA A 106 9.15 0.10 -0.03
N TYR A 107 10.38 -0.15 0.42
CA TYR A 107 11.54 -0.40 -0.42
C TYR A 107 12.24 -1.66 0.08
N TRP A 108 12.61 -2.55 -0.85
CA TRP A 108 13.41 -3.74 -0.58
C TRP A 108 14.61 -3.79 -1.50
N ILE A 109 15.80 -3.86 -0.93
CA ILE A 109 17.01 -4.25 -1.66
C ILE A 109 17.07 -5.77 -1.63
N VAL A 110 17.21 -6.38 -2.81
CA VAL A 110 17.05 -7.82 -2.99
C VAL A 110 18.23 -8.42 -3.73
N ARG A 111 18.78 -9.49 -3.17
CA ARG A 111 19.83 -10.29 -3.82
C ARG A 111 19.20 -11.32 -4.76
N ALA A 112 18.66 -10.84 -5.88
CA ALA A 112 18.05 -11.67 -6.92
C ALA A 112 18.05 -10.93 -8.26
N GLU A 113 17.91 -11.69 -9.34
CA GLU A 113 17.86 -11.17 -10.72
C GLU A 113 16.56 -10.39 -10.94
N ALA A 114 16.68 -9.14 -11.43
CA ALA A 114 15.59 -8.17 -11.51
C ALA A 114 14.39 -8.64 -12.34
N ARG A 115 14.62 -9.31 -13.47
CA ARG A 115 13.52 -9.82 -14.32
C ARG A 115 12.73 -10.94 -13.64
N SER A 116 13.42 -11.80 -12.86
CA SER A 116 12.78 -12.83 -12.05
C SER A 116 11.94 -12.22 -10.94
N VAL A 117 12.49 -11.22 -10.24
CA VAL A 117 11.75 -10.44 -9.22
C VAL A 117 10.53 -9.75 -9.83
N LYS A 118 10.69 -9.10 -11.00
CA LYS A 118 9.55 -8.43 -11.66
C LYS A 118 8.42 -9.39 -12.02
N ARG A 119 8.73 -10.58 -12.52
CA ARG A 119 7.71 -11.62 -12.79
C ARG A 119 6.92 -11.95 -11.52
N GLN A 120 7.61 -12.11 -10.39
CA GLN A 120 6.96 -12.41 -9.10
C GLN A 120 6.08 -11.24 -8.64
N MET A 121 6.57 -10.01 -8.75
CA MET A 121 5.78 -8.81 -8.39
C MET A 121 4.53 -8.67 -9.27
N CYS A 122 4.64 -8.92 -10.58
CA CYS A 122 3.48 -8.98 -11.48
C CYS A 122 2.48 -10.07 -11.05
N GLY A 123 2.97 -11.24 -10.64
CA GLY A 123 2.12 -12.32 -10.11
C GLY A 123 1.37 -11.89 -8.85
N ILE A 124 2.03 -11.22 -7.90
CA ILE A 124 1.37 -10.68 -6.70
C ILE A 124 0.28 -9.68 -7.10
N GLU A 125 0.57 -8.74 -8.01
CA GLU A 125 -0.39 -7.76 -8.50
C GLU A 125 -1.62 -8.38 -9.17
N ASP A 126 -1.45 -9.51 -9.86
CA ASP A 126 -2.52 -10.15 -10.63
C ASP A 126 -3.35 -11.14 -9.79
N PHE A 127 -2.74 -11.82 -8.81
CA PHE A 127 -3.40 -12.95 -8.11
C PHE A 127 -3.73 -12.69 -6.64
N HIS A 128 -3.12 -11.69 -5.98
CA HIS A 128 -3.49 -11.35 -4.60
C HIS A 128 -4.85 -10.62 -4.58
N PRO A 129 -5.77 -10.89 -3.62
CA PRO A 129 -7.09 -10.23 -3.55
C PRO A 129 -7.04 -8.70 -3.61
N LEU A 130 -6.05 -8.08 -2.97
CA LEU A 130 -5.81 -6.64 -3.02
C LEU A 130 -4.72 -6.25 -4.04
N GLY A 131 -4.20 -7.18 -4.85
CA GLY A 131 -3.03 -6.98 -5.71
C GLY A 131 -3.19 -5.85 -6.72
N ARG A 132 -4.42 -5.61 -7.19
CA ARG A 132 -4.76 -4.48 -8.08
C ARG A 132 -4.52 -3.11 -7.45
N LEU A 133 -4.43 -3.04 -6.13
CA LEU A 133 -4.17 -1.83 -5.34
C LEU A 133 -2.69 -1.68 -4.96
N PHE A 134 -1.84 -2.66 -5.32
CA PHE A 134 -0.40 -2.60 -5.17
C PHE A 134 0.23 -2.03 -6.44
N ASP A 135 1.20 -1.15 -6.30
CA ASP A 135 2.06 -0.70 -7.40
C ASP A 135 3.48 -1.11 -7.05
N LEU A 136 3.92 -2.22 -7.66
CA LEU A 136 5.19 -2.89 -7.37
C LEU A 136 6.18 -2.65 -8.50
N ASP A 137 6.97 -1.60 -8.36
CA ASP A 137 8.05 -1.29 -9.27
C ASP A 137 9.31 -2.10 -8.94
N VAL A 138 10.00 -2.55 -9.98
CA VAL A 138 11.29 -3.22 -9.87
C VAL A 138 12.31 -2.46 -10.69
N ILE A 139 13.37 -2.03 -10.03
CA ILE A 139 14.42 -1.20 -10.60
C ILE A 139 15.73 -2.01 -10.59
N GLN A 140 16.39 -2.05 -11.74
CA GLN A 140 17.66 -2.73 -11.91
C GLN A 140 18.80 -1.93 -11.26
N SER A 141 19.94 -2.55 -11.09
CA SER A 141 21.12 -1.92 -10.49
C SER A 141 21.66 -0.71 -11.26
N ASP A 142 21.31 -0.59 -12.55
CA ASP A 142 21.64 0.56 -13.41
C ASP A 142 20.57 1.68 -13.33
N ALA A 143 19.65 1.59 -12.39
CA ALA A 143 18.50 2.48 -12.21
C ALA A 143 17.45 2.41 -13.33
N THR A 144 17.46 1.37 -14.16
CA THR A 144 16.43 1.16 -15.20
C THR A 144 15.22 0.43 -14.58
N PRO A 145 14.00 1.01 -14.61
CA PRO A 145 12.80 0.33 -14.15
C PRO A 145 12.35 -0.72 -15.18
N LEU A 146 11.93 -1.89 -14.71
CA LEU A 146 11.34 -2.94 -15.53
C LEU A 146 9.83 -2.78 -15.65
N SER A 147 9.33 -2.74 -16.88
CA SER A 147 7.89 -2.80 -17.16
C SER A 147 7.34 -4.22 -17.06
N ARG A 148 6.03 -4.37 -17.00
CA ARG A 148 5.34 -5.68 -17.05
C ARG A 148 5.60 -6.39 -18.38
N THR A 149 5.62 -5.63 -19.47
CA THR A 149 5.85 -6.17 -20.85
C THR A 149 7.27 -6.70 -21.03
N ASP A 150 8.27 -6.14 -20.36
CA ASP A 150 9.65 -6.63 -20.41
C ASP A 150 9.80 -8.06 -19.88
N VAL A 151 8.85 -8.50 -19.06
CA VAL A 151 8.84 -9.83 -18.45
C VAL A 151 7.69 -10.73 -18.93
N GLY A 152 7.00 -10.33 -20.01
CA GLY A 152 5.98 -11.13 -20.69
C GLY A 152 4.57 -11.04 -20.05
N PHE A 153 4.32 -10.06 -19.20
CA PHE A 153 2.98 -9.80 -18.65
C PHE A 153 2.24 -8.74 -19.46
N ALA A 154 0.93 -8.91 -19.61
CA ALA A 154 0.08 -7.90 -20.23
C ALA A 154 0.06 -6.59 -19.40
N PRO A 155 -0.26 -5.44 -20.04
CA PRO A 155 -0.53 -4.20 -19.32
C PRO A 155 -1.62 -4.40 -18.27
N ARG A 156 -1.58 -3.57 -17.19
CA ARG A 156 -2.61 -3.62 -16.14
C ARG A 156 -3.98 -3.31 -16.70
N ARG A 157 -4.97 -4.13 -16.35
CA ARG A 157 -6.37 -3.85 -16.64
C ARG A 157 -6.91 -2.79 -15.68
N CYS A 158 -7.98 -2.12 -16.08
CA CYS A 158 -8.70 -1.21 -15.20
C CYS A 158 -9.27 -1.94 -13.98
N LEU A 159 -9.48 -1.21 -12.88
CA LEU A 159 -10.05 -1.78 -11.66
C LEU A 159 -11.55 -2.10 -11.81
N LEU A 160 -12.24 -1.40 -12.71
CA LEU A 160 -13.71 -1.44 -12.90
C LEU A 160 -14.16 -2.09 -14.21
N CYS A 161 -13.28 -2.18 -15.22
CA CYS A 161 -13.63 -2.75 -16.51
C CYS A 161 -12.45 -3.47 -17.17
N ASP A 162 -12.67 -4.11 -18.32
CA ASP A 162 -11.66 -4.93 -19.00
C ASP A 162 -10.64 -4.14 -19.85
N GLN A 163 -10.75 -2.81 -19.91
CA GLN A 163 -9.83 -1.96 -20.63
C GLN A 163 -8.47 -1.86 -19.90
N GLU A 164 -7.44 -1.42 -20.61
CA GLU A 164 -6.18 -1.08 -19.96
C GLU A 164 -6.37 0.07 -18.97
N ALA A 165 -5.76 -0.04 -17.78
CA ALA A 165 -5.87 0.96 -16.73
C ALA A 165 -5.42 2.36 -17.19
N ARG A 166 -4.34 2.43 -17.98
CA ARG A 166 -3.81 3.70 -18.55
C ARG A 166 -4.79 4.35 -19.51
N TRP A 167 -5.53 3.56 -20.27
CA TRP A 167 -6.56 4.06 -21.18
C TRP A 167 -7.71 4.72 -20.40
N CYS A 168 -8.26 4.01 -19.41
CA CYS A 168 -9.31 4.56 -18.54
C CYS A 168 -8.88 5.82 -17.79
N MET A 169 -7.63 5.85 -17.29
CA MET A 169 -7.08 7.04 -16.62
C MET A 169 -6.98 8.25 -17.54
N ARG A 170 -6.53 8.08 -18.79
CA ARG A 170 -6.40 9.18 -19.76
C ARG A 170 -7.76 9.70 -20.24
N ASN A 171 -8.73 8.80 -20.38
CA ASN A 171 -10.06 9.13 -20.90
C ASN A 171 -11.08 9.46 -19.78
N HIS A 172 -10.65 9.45 -18.51
CA HIS A 172 -11.54 9.65 -17.36
C HIS A 172 -12.83 8.81 -17.44
N THR A 173 -12.68 7.52 -17.84
CA THR A 173 -13.81 6.61 -18.11
C THR A 173 -14.67 6.36 -16.88
N HIS A 174 -14.07 6.39 -15.70
CA HIS A 174 -14.69 6.15 -14.41
C HIS A 174 -14.50 7.35 -13.50
N THR A 175 -15.50 7.63 -12.67
CA THR A 175 -15.41 8.67 -11.65
C THR A 175 -14.49 8.23 -10.50
N GLN A 176 -14.02 9.20 -9.74
CA GLN A 176 -13.23 8.92 -8.53
C GLN A 176 -14.06 8.15 -7.49
N GLU A 177 -15.34 8.47 -7.38
CA GLU A 177 -16.30 7.83 -6.47
C GLU A 177 -16.46 6.35 -6.77
N GLU A 178 -16.64 5.97 -8.05
CA GLU A 178 -16.75 4.57 -8.48
C GLU A 178 -15.48 3.79 -8.13
N ILE A 179 -14.30 4.39 -8.35
CA ILE A 179 -13.02 3.74 -8.02
C ILE A 179 -12.87 3.57 -6.50
N LEU A 180 -13.23 4.59 -5.70
CA LEU A 180 -13.17 4.54 -4.24
C LEU A 180 -14.15 3.52 -3.67
N GLN A 181 -15.35 3.42 -4.24
CA GLN A 181 -16.34 2.41 -3.85
C GLN A 181 -15.79 0.99 -4.09
N ARG A 182 -15.17 0.76 -5.26
CA ARG A 182 -14.57 -0.56 -5.56
C ARG A 182 -13.43 -0.89 -4.61
N ILE A 183 -12.59 0.07 -4.26
CA ILE A 183 -11.52 -0.10 -3.26
C ILE A 183 -12.10 -0.49 -1.90
N ASP A 184 -13.16 0.18 -1.45
CA ASP A 184 -13.84 -0.12 -0.20
C ASP A 184 -14.42 -1.55 -0.18
N GLU A 185 -15.06 -1.97 -1.27
CA GLU A 185 -15.57 -3.35 -1.45
C GLU A 185 -14.43 -4.37 -1.33
N MET A 186 -13.35 -4.19 -2.09
CA MET A 186 -12.19 -5.10 -2.06
C MET A 186 -11.57 -5.21 -0.66
N VAL A 187 -11.44 -4.09 0.05
CA VAL A 187 -10.87 -4.11 1.41
C VAL A 187 -11.82 -4.78 2.41
N ARG A 188 -13.15 -4.59 2.28
CA ARG A 188 -14.12 -5.30 3.13
C ARG A 188 -14.12 -6.79 2.87
N GLU A 189 -14.13 -7.21 1.60
CA GLU A 189 -14.03 -8.62 1.20
C GLU A 189 -12.78 -9.27 1.80
N PHE A 190 -11.62 -8.64 1.62
CA PHE A 190 -10.35 -9.12 2.17
C PHE A 190 -10.34 -9.24 3.69
N ASN A 191 -10.91 -8.27 4.42
CA ASN A 191 -11.00 -8.31 5.89
C ASN A 191 -11.98 -9.36 6.41
N ALA A 192 -12.98 -9.77 5.62
CA ALA A 192 -13.92 -10.80 6.00
C ALA A 192 -13.35 -12.22 5.87
N GLU A 193 -12.31 -12.40 5.05
CA GLU A 193 -11.65 -13.68 4.78
C GLU A 193 -10.42 -13.93 5.69
N ASN A 194 -9.94 -12.90 6.41
CA ASN A 194 -8.74 -12.93 7.25
C ASN A 194 -8.98 -12.47 8.68
#